data_13a6d6148d4a03613287f64d12a7474e
#
_entry.id   13a6d6148d4a03613287f64d12a7474e
#
_cell.length_a   1.000
_cell.length_b   1.000
_cell.length_c   1.000
_cell.angle_alpha   90.00
_cell.angle_beta   90.00
_cell.angle_gamma   90.00
#
_symmetry.space_group_name_H-M   'P 1'
#
loop_
_entity.id
_entity.type
_entity.pdbx_description
1 polymer ?
#
loop_
_entity_poly.entity_id
_entity_poly.type
_entity_poly.pdbx_seq_one_letter_code
_entity_poly.pdbx_strand_id
1 'polypeptide(L)'
;MDQDNVQVILENEPTVKNPILIEGFPGIGLVGNIASQYIVNELNMTYLGAMSSKFFPPLAVLLGGIVNMPVRIYEQAEKQLVVITADIPIHPLASYEVGKELVSWAESIKVKEMVCMAGITVMSEQHRVFGAVSTKDMLDRIKDKAEIFELGTITGITGSIMNECRIRKMPAIQTISFTFMDSAQETNSFPTS
;
A
#
# COMPACT_ATOMS: atom_id res chain seq x y z
N MET A 1 25.10 -3.22 -17.60
CA MET A 1 24.37 -3.67 -16.41
C MET A 1 23.21 -2.73 -16.27
N ASP A 2 22.00 -3.14 -16.72
CA ASP A 2 20.77 -2.46 -16.37
C ASP A 2 20.62 -2.63 -14.87
N GLN A 3 20.94 -1.58 -14.12
CA GLN A 3 20.61 -1.54 -12.70
C GLN A 3 19.09 -1.49 -12.62
N ASP A 4 18.51 -2.48 -11.97
CA ASP A 4 17.08 -2.55 -11.73
C ASP A 4 16.59 -1.19 -11.25
N ASN A 5 15.61 -0.63 -11.96
CA ASN A 5 15.12 0.72 -11.72
C ASN A 5 14.42 0.86 -10.36
N VAL A 6 14.08 -0.28 -9.73
CA VAL A 6 13.46 -0.43 -8.40
C VAL A 6 14.14 -1.59 -7.70
N GLN A 7 14.39 -1.45 -6.41
CA GLN A 7 14.97 -2.51 -5.57
C GLN A 7 14.49 -2.41 -4.13
N VAL A 8 14.37 -3.57 -3.48
CA VAL A 8 14.19 -3.68 -2.03
C VAL A 8 15.57 -3.74 -1.38
N ILE A 9 15.83 -2.86 -0.42
CA ILE A 9 17.07 -2.76 0.34
C ILE A 9 16.74 -3.07 1.79
N LEU A 10 17.22 -4.18 2.29
CA LEU A 10 17.00 -4.61 3.67
C LEU A 10 18.20 -4.23 4.54
N GLU A 11 17.92 -3.72 5.72
CA GLU A 11 18.93 -3.52 6.79
C GLU A 11 18.97 -4.72 7.73
N ASN A 12 17.88 -5.46 7.84
CA ASN A 12 17.75 -6.65 8.66
C ASN A 12 17.07 -7.76 7.87
N GLU A 13 17.46 -9.01 8.11
CA GLU A 13 16.78 -10.18 7.54
C GLU A 13 15.40 -10.34 8.17
N PRO A 14 14.34 -10.57 7.37
CA PRO A 14 12.99 -10.81 7.89
C PRO A 14 12.96 -12.02 8.83
N THR A 15 12.34 -11.86 9.98
CA THR A 15 12.16 -12.95 10.97
C THR A 15 10.80 -13.62 10.87
N VAL A 16 9.88 -13.02 10.13
CA VAL A 16 8.53 -13.53 9.86
C VAL A 16 8.55 -14.76 8.94
N LYS A 17 7.55 -15.65 9.12
CA LYS A 17 7.39 -16.85 8.30
C LYS A 17 6.01 -16.87 7.67
N ASN A 18 5.95 -16.87 6.33
CA ASN A 18 4.69 -16.78 5.58
C ASN A 18 3.80 -15.61 6.05
N PRO A 19 4.32 -14.38 6.10
CA PRO A 19 3.58 -13.26 6.66
C PRO A 19 2.38 -12.84 5.80
N ILE A 20 1.49 -12.06 6.39
CA ILE A 20 0.58 -11.18 5.64
C ILE A 20 1.35 -9.89 5.36
N LEU A 21 1.31 -9.42 4.12
CA LEU A 21 1.89 -8.12 3.75
C LEU A 21 0.77 -7.11 3.53
N ILE A 22 0.81 -6.02 4.29
CA ILE A 22 -0.11 -4.87 4.14
C ILE A 22 0.59 -3.79 3.32
N GLU A 23 -0.05 -3.36 2.24
CA GLU A 23 0.35 -2.21 1.44
C GLU A 23 -0.52 -1.00 1.78
N GLY A 24 0.13 0.12 2.12
CA GLY A 24 -0.51 1.38 2.45
C GLY A 24 0.20 2.56 1.79
N PHE A 25 0.27 2.59 0.46
CA PHE A 25 0.81 3.73 -0.27
C PHE A 25 -0.19 4.90 -0.30
N PRO A 26 0.30 6.15 -0.41
CA PRO A 26 -0.55 7.32 -0.56
C PRO A 26 -1.45 7.22 -1.80
N GLY A 27 -2.74 7.34 -1.60
CA GLY A 27 -3.78 7.38 -2.62
C GLY A 27 -4.87 8.37 -2.24
N ILE A 28 -6.03 8.27 -2.86
CA ILE A 28 -7.18 9.16 -2.60
C ILE A 28 -7.54 9.10 -1.11
N GLY A 29 -7.64 10.29 -0.49
CA GLY A 29 -7.97 10.43 0.92
C GLY A 29 -6.90 9.93 1.90
N LEU A 30 -5.72 9.48 1.41
CA LEU A 30 -4.61 8.95 2.22
C LEU A 30 -4.98 7.80 3.16
N VAL A 31 -6.13 7.16 2.95
CA VAL A 31 -6.69 6.14 3.86
C VAL A 31 -5.71 5.00 4.11
N GLY A 32 -5.18 4.40 3.04
CA GLY A 32 -4.21 3.30 3.15
C GLY A 32 -2.92 3.73 3.85
N ASN A 33 -2.43 4.93 3.53
CA ASN A 33 -1.22 5.48 4.11
C ASN A 33 -1.38 5.74 5.61
N ILE A 34 -2.45 6.42 6.03
CA ILE A 34 -2.74 6.69 7.45
C ILE A 34 -2.92 5.39 8.20
N ALA A 35 -3.69 4.43 7.65
CA ALA A 35 -3.93 3.15 8.30
C ALA A 35 -2.64 2.33 8.46
N SER A 36 -1.79 2.28 7.43
CA SER A 36 -0.52 1.55 7.51
C SER A 36 0.44 2.16 8.53
N GLN A 37 0.58 3.48 8.56
CA GLN A 37 1.40 4.17 9.56
C GLN A 37 0.86 3.96 10.99
N TYR A 38 -0.47 4.00 11.16
CA TYR A 38 -1.10 3.69 12.44
C TYR A 38 -0.78 2.26 12.91
N ILE A 39 -0.90 1.26 12.01
CA ILE A 39 -0.55 -0.13 12.31
C ILE A 39 0.91 -0.26 12.72
N VAL A 40 1.84 0.38 12.00
CA VAL A 40 3.27 0.37 12.32
C VAL A 40 3.52 0.90 13.74
N ASN A 41 2.89 2.01 14.10
CA ASN A 41 3.08 2.65 15.40
C ASN A 41 2.43 1.84 16.53
N GLU A 42 1.15 1.45 16.38
CA GLU A 42 0.40 0.71 17.43
C GLU A 42 0.98 -0.66 17.73
N LEU A 43 1.53 -1.33 16.72
CA LEU A 43 2.14 -2.63 16.89
C LEU A 43 3.64 -2.56 17.21
N ASN A 44 4.21 -1.36 17.37
CA ASN A 44 5.64 -1.14 17.58
C ASN A 44 6.49 -1.99 16.63
N MET A 45 6.20 -1.89 15.31
CA MET A 45 6.82 -2.73 14.31
C MET A 45 8.30 -2.40 14.13
N THR A 46 9.10 -3.41 13.89
CA THR A 46 10.54 -3.26 13.63
C THR A 46 10.79 -2.86 12.18
N TYR A 47 11.62 -1.86 11.98
CA TYR A 47 12.06 -1.46 10.65
C TYR A 47 12.92 -2.56 10.03
N LEU A 48 12.57 -2.98 8.82
CA LEU A 48 13.32 -3.98 8.05
C LEU A 48 14.23 -3.35 6.99
N GLY A 49 13.74 -2.30 6.34
CA GLY A 49 14.40 -1.70 5.20
C GLY A 49 13.47 -0.83 4.36
N ALA A 50 13.83 -0.62 3.12
CA ALA A 50 13.12 0.32 2.24
C ALA A 50 13.09 -0.17 0.79
N MET A 51 12.24 0.47 -0.03
CA MET A 51 12.37 0.41 -1.48
C MET A 51 13.04 1.68 -2.00
N SER A 52 13.93 1.51 -2.97
CA SER A 52 14.61 2.57 -3.71
C SER A 52 14.25 2.52 -5.18
N SER A 53 14.13 3.68 -5.80
CA SER A 53 13.90 3.81 -7.24
C SER A 53 14.41 5.15 -7.75
N LYS A 54 14.98 5.15 -8.95
CA LYS A 54 15.32 6.40 -9.66
C LYS A 54 14.10 7.26 -10.02
N PHE A 55 12.91 6.69 -9.96
CA PHE A 55 11.66 7.40 -10.22
C PHE A 55 11.07 8.08 -8.99
N PHE A 56 11.66 7.85 -7.80
CA PHE A 56 11.23 8.54 -6.59
C PHE A 56 11.81 9.95 -6.57
N PRO A 57 11.08 10.93 -6.03
CA PRO A 57 11.62 12.27 -5.88
C PRO A 57 12.85 12.25 -4.96
N PRO A 58 13.81 13.17 -5.16
CA PRO A 58 15.01 13.27 -4.31
C PRO A 58 14.64 13.83 -2.93
N LEU A 59 14.10 12.98 -2.09
CA LEU A 59 13.56 13.29 -0.77
C LEU A 59 14.11 12.32 0.26
N ALA A 60 14.46 12.83 1.43
CA ALA A 60 14.78 12.05 2.60
C ALA A 60 13.81 12.40 3.75
N VAL A 61 13.39 11.39 4.51
CA VAL A 61 12.49 11.55 5.65
C VAL A 61 13.30 11.53 6.94
N LEU A 62 13.01 12.46 7.85
CA LEU A 62 13.66 12.49 9.17
C LEU A 62 12.73 11.85 10.21
N LEU A 63 13.15 10.77 10.82
CA LEU A 63 12.48 10.10 11.92
C LEU A 63 13.42 10.07 13.13
N GLY A 64 13.06 10.79 14.20
CA GLY A 64 13.91 10.88 15.39
C GLY A 64 15.29 11.45 15.13
N GLY A 65 15.46 12.31 14.11
CA GLY A 65 16.75 12.86 13.70
C GLY A 65 17.59 11.95 12.79
N ILE A 66 17.07 10.78 12.42
CA ILE A 66 17.73 9.82 11.52
C ILE A 66 17.13 9.96 10.11
N VAL A 67 18.01 9.96 9.09
CA VAL A 67 17.61 9.99 7.68
C VAL A 67 17.08 8.63 7.28
N ASN A 68 15.89 8.62 6.67
CA ASN A 68 15.23 7.43 6.15
C ASN A 68 14.79 7.64 4.70
N MET A 69 14.60 6.53 3.98
CA MET A 69 13.99 6.53 2.66
C MET A 69 12.45 6.74 2.76
N PRO A 70 11.83 7.30 1.71
CA PRO A 70 10.39 7.61 1.74
C PRO A 70 9.47 6.38 1.63
N VAL A 71 9.96 5.24 1.15
CA VAL A 71 9.20 3.98 1.07
C VAL A 71 9.83 2.98 2.01
N ARG A 72 9.13 2.63 3.08
CA ARG A 72 9.69 1.86 4.21
C ARG A 72 8.93 0.56 4.43
N ILE A 73 9.66 -0.44 4.91
CA ILE A 73 9.18 -1.79 5.20
C ILE A 73 9.40 -2.08 6.67
N TYR A 74 8.38 -2.61 7.33
CA TYR A 74 8.39 -2.96 8.74
C TYR A 74 7.85 -4.37 8.94
N GLU A 75 8.28 -5.05 10.02
CA GLU A 75 7.74 -6.35 10.42
C GLU A 75 7.28 -6.36 11.88
N GLN A 76 6.32 -7.25 12.17
CA GLN A 76 5.93 -7.66 13.52
C GLN A 76 5.96 -9.19 13.58
N ALA A 77 7.02 -9.74 14.19
CA ALA A 77 7.32 -11.16 14.17
C ALA A 77 6.23 -12.02 14.85
N GLU A 78 5.72 -11.59 16.02
CA GLU A 78 4.70 -12.34 16.75
C GLU A 78 3.37 -12.44 15.99
N LYS A 79 3.04 -11.42 15.21
CA LYS A 79 1.82 -11.37 14.40
C LYS A 79 1.99 -11.88 12.97
N GLN A 80 3.22 -12.24 12.59
CA GLN A 80 3.57 -12.63 11.24
C GLN A 80 3.08 -11.62 10.20
N LEU A 81 3.39 -10.35 10.46
CA LEU A 81 2.90 -9.22 9.69
C LEU A 81 4.06 -8.41 9.13
N VAL A 82 3.96 -8.04 7.87
CA VAL A 82 4.83 -7.07 7.19
C VAL A 82 3.97 -5.90 6.73
N VAL A 83 4.45 -4.69 6.90
CA VAL A 83 3.78 -3.48 6.40
C VAL A 83 4.74 -2.69 5.53
N ILE A 84 4.29 -2.30 4.35
CA ILE A 84 4.98 -1.32 3.51
C ILE A 84 4.16 -0.04 3.46
N THR A 85 4.82 1.09 3.73
CA THR A 85 4.22 2.42 3.71
C THR A 85 5.13 3.40 2.97
N ALA A 86 4.58 4.52 2.50
CA ALA A 86 5.36 5.55 1.82
C ALA A 86 4.92 6.95 2.23
N ASP A 87 5.86 7.90 2.24
CA ASP A 87 5.58 9.32 2.45
C ASP A 87 5.44 10.10 1.14
N ILE A 88 5.55 9.40 0.02
CA ILE A 88 5.44 9.94 -1.33
C ILE A 88 4.38 9.17 -2.13
N PRO A 89 3.60 9.84 -2.97
CA PRO A 89 2.79 9.14 -3.97
C PRO A 89 3.70 8.47 -5.00
N ILE A 90 3.36 7.25 -5.40
CA ILE A 90 4.10 6.54 -6.44
C ILE A 90 3.65 7.05 -7.81
N HIS A 91 4.59 7.63 -8.55
CA HIS A 91 4.30 8.19 -9.87
C HIS A 91 3.81 7.07 -10.84
N PRO A 92 2.81 7.33 -11.70
CA PRO A 92 2.28 6.31 -12.62
C PRO A 92 3.35 5.60 -13.46
N LEU A 93 4.40 6.30 -13.90
CA LEU A 93 5.50 5.69 -14.66
C LEU A 93 6.34 4.70 -13.83
N ALA A 94 6.34 4.81 -12.51
CA ALA A 94 7.04 3.90 -11.61
C ALA A 94 6.13 2.77 -11.10
N SER A 95 4.82 2.93 -11.16
CA SER A 95 3.86 2.04 -10.51
C SER A 95 3.99 0.59 -10.96
N TYR A 96 4.25 0.35 -12.24
CA TYR A 96 4.42 -1.01 -12.76
C TYR A 96 5.67 -1.67 -12.17
N GLU A 97 6.83 -1.01 -12.24
CA GLU A 97 8.09 -1.58 -11.76
C GLU A 97 8.11 -1.73 -10.24
N VAL A 98 7.56 -0.75 -9.50
CA VAL A 98 7.43 -0.82 -8.05
C VAL A 98 6.52 -1.97 -7.63
N GLY A 99 5.35 -2.13 -8.28
CA GLY A 99 4.43 -3.21 -8.01
C GLY A 99 5.04 -4.58 -8.30
N LYS A 100 5.71 -4.73 -9.43
CA LYS A 100 6.40 -5.95 -9.84
C LYS A 100 7.51 -6.35 -8.86
N GLU A 101 8.35 -5.40 -8.47
CA GLU A 101 9.44 -5.65 -7.53
C GLU A 101 8.90 -6.00 -6.14
N LEU A 102 7.89 -5.26 -5.66
CA LEU A 102 7.26 -5.57 -4.37
C LEU A 102 6.68 -6.97 -4.34
N VAL A 103 5.96 -7.40 -5.39
CA VAL A 103 5.39 -8.75 -5.45
C VAL A 103 6.49 -9.81 -5.59
N SER A 104 7.58 -9.52 -6.32
CA SER A 104 8.74 -10.42 -6.41
C SER A 104 9.39 -10.63 -5.04
N TRP A 105 9.58 -9.54 -4.30
CA TRP A 105 10.11 -9.63 -2.93
C TRP A 105 9.14 -10.36 -1.99
N ALA A 106 7.84 -10.09 -2.09
CA ALA A 106 6.82 -10.78 -1.31
C ALA A 106 6.85 -12.32 -1.53
N GLU A 107 7.05 -12.76 -2.78
CA GLU A 107 7.24 -14.18 -3.10
C GLU A 107 8.51 -14.75 -2.45
N SER A 108 9.61 -14.00 -2.47
CA SER A 108 10.90 -14.44 -1.90
C SER A 108 10.83 -14.72 -0.40
N ILE A 109 10.05 -13.93 0.35
CA ILE A 109 9.79 -14.11 1.78
C ILE A 109 8.54 -14.97 2.06
N LYS A 110 7.96 -15.57 1.02
CA LYS A 110 6.80 -16.47 1.09
C LYS A 110 5.57 -15.81 1.74
N VAL A 111 5.26 -14.58 1.35
CA VAL A 111 4.03 -13.91 1.78
C VAL A 111 2.83 -14.81 1.51
N LYS A 112 2.02 -15.04 2.55
CA LYS A 112 0.80 -15.85 2.47
C LYS A 112 -0.32 -15.13 1.73
N GLU A 113 -0.40 -13.82 1.92
CA GLU A 113 -1.46 -12.98 1.39
C GLU A 113 -1.03 -11.52 1.42
N MET A 114 -1.37 -10.77 0.39
CA MET A 114 -1.24 -9.31 0.38
C MET A 114 -2.58 -8.64 0.70
N VAL A 115 -2.56 -7.56 1.47
CA VAL A 115 -3.72 -6.71 1.75
C VAL A 115 -3.38 -5.30 1.33
N CYS A 116 -4.02 -4.82 0.27
CA CYS A 116 -3.85 -3.47 -0.23
C CYS A 116 -4.98 -2.58 0.32
N MET A 117 -4.62 -1.44 0.89
CA MET A 117 -5.59 -0.50 1.48
C MET A 117 -5.65 0.78 0.67
N ALA A 118 -6.85 1.16 0.22
CA ALA A 118 -7.06 2.41 -0.51
C ALA A 118 -8.35 3.10 -0.07
N GLY A 119 -8.42 4.40 -0.37
CA GLY A 119 -9.62 5.20 -0.24
C GLY A 119 -10.23 5.55 -1.59
N ILE A 120 -11.52 5.80 -1.60
CA ILE A 120 -12.24 6.40 -2.72
C ILE A 120 -13.09 7.55 -2.20
N THR A 121 -13.12 8.65 -2.92
CA THR A 121 -13.97 9.79 -2.57
C THR A 121 -15.39 9.54 -3.05
N VAL A 122 -16.36 9.69 -2.16
CA VAL A 122 -17.79 9.62 -2.47
C VAL A 122 -18.54 10.79 -1.84
N MET A 123 -19.65 11.20 -2.46
CA MET A 123 -20.58 12.22 -1.94
C MET A 123 -21.61 11.60 -0.99
N SER A 124 -21.28 10.57 -0.24
CA SER A 124 -22.18 9.88 0.67
C SER A 124 -21.59 9.83 2.06
N GLU A 125 -22.41 10.14 3.07
CA GLU A 125 -22.02 10.01 4.48
C GLU A 125 -21.92 8.55 4.98
N GLN A 126 -22.28 7.59 4.13
CA GLN A 126 -22.23 6.18 4.51
C GLN A 126 -20.80 5.66 4.52
N HIS A 127 -20.34 5.21 5.68
CA HIS A 127 -19.08 4.50 5.81
C HIS A 127 -19.26 3.06 5.31
N ARG A 128 -18.83 2.80 4.08
CA ARG A 128 -18.86 1.46 3.46
C ARG A 128 -17.45 1.02 3.13
N VAL A 129 -17.21 -0.27 3.27
CA VAL A 129 -15.95 -0.90 2.86
C VAL A 129 -16.26 -1.88 1.74
N PHE A 130 -15.57 -1.71 0.64
CA PHE A 130 -15.64 -2.62 -0.50
C PHE A 130 -14.37 -3.47 -0.56
N GLY A 131 -14.51 -4.65 -1.15
CA GLY A 131 -13.41 -5.56 -1.36
C GLY A 131 -13.37 -6.10 -2.79
N ALA A 132 -12.14 -6.25 -3.29
CA ALA A 132 -11.83 -6.99 -4.51
C ALA A 132 -10.69 -7.96 -4.21
N VAL A 133 -10.58 -9.05 -4.98
CA VAL A 133 -9.59 -10.10 -4.73
C VAL A 133 -8.86 -10.51 -6.02
N SER A 134 -7.63 -10.97 -5.87
CA SER A 134 -6.81 -11.43 -7.00
C SER A 134 -7.26 -12.77 -7.57
N THR A 135 -7.85 -13.64 -6.75
CA THR A 135 -8.27 -14.98 -7.15
C THR A 135 -9.69 -15.28 -6.69
N LYS A 136 -10.43 -16.06 -7.50
CA LYS A 136 -11.87 -16.29 -7.28
C LYS A 136 -12.19 -17.00 -5.96
N ASP A 137 -11.32 -17.90 -5.53
CA ASP A 137 -11.45 -18.65 -4.28
C ASP A 137 -11.38 -17.78 -3.02
N MET A 138 -10.85 -16.58 -3.14
CA MET A 138 -10.79 -15.61 -2.04
C MET A 138 -12.10 -14.84 -1.82
N LEU A 139 -13.03 -14.84 -2.76
CA LEU A 139 -14.31 -14.12 -2.62
C LEU A 139 -15.07 -14.51 -1.37
N ASP A 140 -15.10 -15.82 -1.07
CA ASP A 140 -15.78 -16.33 0.13
C ASP A 140 -15.16 -15.85 1.44
N ARG A 141 -13.89 -15.42 1.43
CA ARG A 141 -13.20 -14.94 2.62
C ARG A 141 -13.55 -13.50 3.00
N ILE A 142 -14.00 -12.71 2.03
CA ILE A 142 -14.29 -11.28 2.23
C ILE A 142 -15.77 -10.94 2.26
N LYS A 143 -16.66 -11.80 1.75
CA LYS A 143 -18.11 -11.52 1.58
C LYS A 143 -18.85 -11.10 2.86
N ASP A 144 -18.38 -11.58 4.03
CA ASP A 144 -18.98 -11.25 5.33
C ASP A 144 -18.31 -10.04 6.00
N LYS A 145 -17.28 -9.47 5.38
CA LYS A 145 -16.43 -8.40 5.95
C LYS A 145 -16.46 -7.12 5.13
N ALA A 146 -16.71 -7.22 3.84
CA ALA A 146 -16.76 -6.11 2.91
C ALA A 146 -17.76 -6.41 1.80
N GLU A 147 -18.34 -5.36 1.22
CA GLU A 147 -19.16 -5.49 0.03
C GLU A 147 -18.27 -5.78 -1.18
N ILE A 148 -18.67 -6.72 -2.03
CA ILE A 148 -17.90 -7.04 -3.22
C ILE A 148 -17.96 -5.89 -4.23
N PHE A 149 -16.80 -5.40 -4.64
CA PHE A 149 -16.68 -4.39 -5.69
C PHE A 149 -16.82 -5.07 -7.06
N GLU A 150 -18.07 -5.27 -7.51
CA GLU A 150 -18.38 -6.12 -8.68
C GLU A 150 -17.85 -5.55 -9.99
N LEU A 151 -17.91 -4.23 -10.14
CA LEU A 151 -17.49 -3.54 -11.36
C LEU A 151 -16.82 -2.22 -11.03
N GLY A 152 -15.58 -2.05 -11.48
CA GLY A 152 -14.82 -0.84 -11.25
C GLY A 152 -13.38 -0.95 -11.72
N THR A 153 -12.58 0.07 -11.41
CA THR A 153 -11.17 0.15 -11.79
C THR A 153 -10.32 0.47 -10.57
N ILE A 154 -9.26 -0.28 -10.37
CA ILE A 154 -8.21 0.00 -9.38
C ILE A 154 -7.05 0.64 -10.15
N THR A 155 -6.67 1.86 -9.78
CA THR A 155 -5.64 2.64 -10.48
C THR A 155 -4.38 2.82 -9.65
N GLY A 156 -3.30 3.31 -10.29
CA GLY A 156 -2.03 3.60 -9.63
C GLY A 156 -1.27 2.36 -9.19
N ILE A 157 -0.48 2.53 -8.14
CA ILE A 157 0.40 1.48 -7.63
C ILE A 157 -0.37 0.25 -7.16
N THR A 158 -1.48 0.44 -6.46
CA THR A 158 -2.32 -0.66 -5.99
C THR A 158 -2.89 -1.48 -7.15
N GLY A 159 -3.30 -0.83 -8.26
CA GLY A 159 -3.72 -1.52 -9.48
C GLY A 159 -2.60 -2.37 -10.07
N SER A 160 -1.37 -1.87 -10.09
CA SER A 160 -0.19 -2.62 -10.55
C SER A 160 0.08 -3.84 -9.65
N ILE A 161 0.04 -3.68 -8.33
CA ILE A 161 0.23 -4.76 -7.36
C ILE A 161 -0.85 -5.84 -7.55
N MET A 162 -2.12 -5.45 -7.62
CA MET A 162 -3.23 -6.41 -7.81
C MET A 162 -3.13 -7.19 -9.13
N ASN A 163 -2.69 -6.53 -10.21
CA ASN A 163 -2.42 -7.18 -11.48
C ASN A 163 -1.29 -8.21 -11.38
N GLU A 164 -0.16 -7.85 -10.76
CA GLU A 164 0.96 -8.78 -10.55
C GLU A 164 0.53 -9.96 -9.66
N CYS A 165 -0.20 -9.72 -8.58
CA CYS A 165 -0.76 -10.78 -7.74
C CYS A 165 -1.69 -11.71 -8.55
N ARG A 166 -2.52 -11.15 -9.43
CA ARG A 166 -3.40 -11.92 -10.32
C ARG A 166 -2.60 -12.80 -11.28
N ILE A 167 -1.55 -12.25 -11.92
CA ILE A 167 -0.68 -12.95 -12.88
C ILE A 167 0.05 -14.11 -12.19
N ARG A 168 0.61 -13.87 -11.00
CA ARG A 168 1.40 -14.85 -10.24
C ARG A 168 0.57 -15.77 -9.36
N LYS A 169 -0.76 -15.60 -9.34
CA LYS A 169 -1.70 -16.33 -8.48
C LYS A 169 -1.39 -16.18 -6.99
N MET A 170 -0.80 -15.03 -6.61
CA MET A 170 -0.61 -14.68 -5.22
C MET A 170 -1.94 -14.21 -4.62
N PRO A 171 -2.37 -14.76 -3.47
CA PRO A 171 -3.56 -14.30 -2.78
C PRO A 171 -3.44 -12.82 -2.41
N ALA A 172 -4.36 -11.99 -2.87
CA ALA A 172 -4.39 -10.58 -2.52
C ALA A 172 -5.82 -10.06 -2.37
N ILE A 173 -6.01 -9.19 -1.38
CA ILE A 173 -7.26 -8.48 -1.10
C ILE A 173 -7.00 -7.00 -1.26
N GLN A 174 -7.83 -6.33 -2.04
CA GLN A 174 -7.94 -4.88 -2.07
C GLN A 174 -9.11 -4.47 -1.18
N THR A 175 -8.87 -3.64 -0.18
CA THR A 175 -9.93 -2.98 0.59
C THR A 175 -10.05 -1.53 0.14
N ILE A 176 -11.29 -1.09 -0.06
CA ILE A 176 -11.60 0.27 -0.51
C ILE A 176 -12.57 0.87 0.50
N SER A 177 -12.13 1.88 1.26
CA SER A 177 -12.97 2.63 2.18
C SER A 177 -13.44 3.93 1.56
N PHE A 178 -14.69 4.31 1.81
CA PHE A 178 -15.21 5.60 1.37
C PHE A 178 -14.67 6.72 2.24
N THR A 179 -14.19 7.78 1.59
CA THR A 179 -13.79 9.04 2.22
C THR A 179 -14.78 10.11 1.78
N PHE A 180 -15.39 10.80 2.74
CA PHE A 180 -16.27 11.93 2.48
C PHE A 180 -15.48 13.14 2.00
N MET A 181 -15.85 13.76 0.88
CA MET A 181 -15.38 15.08 0.49
C MET A 181 -16.40 16.11 0.96
N ASP A 182 -16.06 16.94 1.92
CA ASP A 182 -16.83 18.11 2.26
C ASP A 182 -16.74 19.13 1.12
N SER A 183 -17.85 19.43 0.47
CA SER A 183 -17.94 20.41 -0.61
C SER A 183 -17.68 21.84 -0.17
N ALA A 184 -17.45 22.08 1.13
CA ALA A 184 -17.17 23.41 1.70
C ALA A 184 -15.72 23.90 1.49
N GLN A 185 -14.80 23.09 0.97
CA GLN A 185 -13.40 23.50 0.77
C GLN A 185 -13.09 24.11 -0.60
N GLU A 186 -14.02 24.13 -1.54
CA GLU A 186 -13.79 24.75 -2.87
C GLU A 186 -13.91 26.28 -2.91
N THR A 187 -14.24 26.97 -1.83
CA THR A 187 -14.49 28.41 -1.84
C THR A 187 -13.41 29.32 -1.24
N ASN A 188 -12.19 28.83 -1.04
CA ASN A 188 -11.06 29.71 -0.74
C ASN A 188 -10.29 30.06 -2.01
N SER A 189 -10.93 30.81 -2.92
CA SER A 189 -10.27 31.62 -3.92
C SER A 189 -9.40 32.67 -3.21
N PHE A 190 -8.12 32.67 -3.49
CA PHE A 190 -7.21 33.72 -3.06
C PHE A 190 -7.75 35.07 -3.48
N PRO A 191 -7.79 36.09 -2.58
CA PRO A 191 -8.13 37.44 -3.01
C PRO A 191 -7.00 37.95 -3.90
N THR A 192 -7.36 38.28 -5.13
CA THR A 192 -6.51 39.07 -6.02
C THR A 192 -6.42 40.49 -5.49
N SER A 193 -5.26 40.88 -5.08
CA SER A 193 -4.87 42.31 -4.98
C SER A 193 -3.44 42.47 -5.41
#